data_6d2c206b1cb6792e6e6b9330d616ae8a
#
_entry.id   6d2c206b1cb6792e6e6b9330d616ae8a
#
_cell.length_a   1.000
_cell.length_b   1.000
_cell.length_c   1.000
_cell.angle_alpha   90.00
_cell.angle_beta   90.00
_cell.angle_gamma   90.00
#
_symmetry.space_group_name_H-M   'P 1'
#
loop_
_entity.id
_entity.type
_entity.pdbx_description
1 polymer ?
#
loop_
_entity_poly.entity_id
_entity_poly.type
_entity_poly.pdbx_seq_one_letter_code
_entity_poly.pdbx_strand_id
1 'polypeptide(L)'
;MTKTFNTQGDGHDEWLTPKWITDTLGPFELDPCSPGDRRPWDTATYHLSVENDGLNAPWFGRVWCNPPYGRETFKWLDKLASHGNGIALIFARTETKGFHRQVWDRAHSILFLEGRLAFHRVDGTSGDVANAPSCLVAYGSLNTERLRASGFAGKLVSLK
;
A
#
# COMPACT_ATOMS: atom_id res chain seq x y z
N MET A 1 -15.81 16.36 -13.14
CA MET A 1 -15.73 16.01 -11.71
C MET A 1 -14.54 15.08 -11.50
N THR A 2 -13.59 15.51 -10.70
CA THR A 2 -12.38 14.72 -10.46
C THR A 2 -12.74 13.54 -9.59
N LYS A 3 -12.55 12.32 -10.07
CA LYS A 3 -12.71 11.13 -9.24
C LYS A 3 -11.58 11.11 -8.23
N THR A 4 -11.94 11.02 -6.97
CA THR A 4 -10.96 10.89 -5.90
C THR A 4 -10.64 9.43 -5.70
N PHE A 5 -9.36 9.11 -5.48
CA PHE A 5 -8.91 7.74 -5.25
C PHE A 5 -9.48 7.10 -3.97
N ASN A 6 -10.17 7.87 -3.17
CA ASN A 6 -10.80 7.40 -1.94
C ASN A 6 -12.30 7.23 -2.08
N THR A 7 -12.88 7.43 -3.27
CA THR A 7 -14.26 7.04 -3.51
C THR A 7 -14.30 5.55 -3.84
N GLN A 8 -15.07 4.81 -3.07
CA GLN A 8 -15.37 3.44 -3.44
C GLN A 8 -16.24 3.47 -4.68
N GLY A 9 -15.63 3.19 -5.80
CA GLY A 9 -16.35 3.08 -7.05
C GLY A 9 -17.02 1.72 -7.20
N ASP A 10 -17.75 1.62 -8.25
CA ASP A 10 -18.53 0.46 -8.68
C ASP A 10 -17.67 -0.65 -9.32
N GLY A 11 -16.45 -0.83 -8.87
CA GLY A 11 -15.52 -1.82 -9.42
C GLY A 11 -14.73 -1.35 -10.63
N HIS A 12 -15.06 -0.18 -11.19
CA HIS A 12 -14.27 0.42 -12.26
C HIS A 12 -13.14 1.30 -11.73
N ASP A 13 -13.13 1.58 -10.44
CA ASP A 13 -12.18 2.47 -9.77
C ASP A 13 -11.16 1.69 -8.92
N GLU A 14 -10.88 0.45 -9.27
CA GLU A 14 -9.77 -0.29 -8.65
C GLU A 14 -8.45 0.26 -9.17
N TRP A 15 -7.65 0.76 -8.25
CA TRP A 15 -6.37 1.39 -8.56
C TRP A 15 -5.23 0.48 -8.16
N LEU A 16 -4.37 0.19 -9.12
CA LEU A 16 -3.27 -0.74 -8.93
C LEU A 16 -2.00 -0.01 -8.56
N THR A 17 -1.23 -0.64 -7.69
CA THR A 17 0.15 -0.23 -7.42
C THR A 17 0.92 -0.11 -8.74
N PRO A 18 1.62 1.01 -8.98
CA PRO A 18 2.56 1.06 -10.09
C PRO A 18 3.58 -0.08 -10.00
N LYS A 19 3.79 -0.76 -11.13
CA LYS A 19 4.62 -1.96 -11.19
C LYS A 19 6.04 -1.72 -10.64
N TRP A 20 6.61 -0.56 -10.92
CA TRP A 20 7.97 -0.23 -10.50
C TRP A 20 8.15 -0.23 -8.97
N ILE A 21 7.10 0.02 -8.21
CA ILE A 21 7.17 0.04 -6.74
C ILE A 21 7.41 -1.36 -6.21
N THR A 22 6.55 -2.31 -6.56
CA THR A 22 6.67 -3.69 -6.06
C THR A 22 7.83 -4.43 -6.71
N ASP A 23 8.18 -4.13 -7.95
CA ASP A 23 9.37 -4.70 -8.59
C ASP A 23 10.65 -4.32 -7.83
N THR A 24 10.71 -3.09 -7.34
CA THR A 24 11.90 -2.62 -6.58
C THR A 24 11.92 -3.12 -5.15
N LEU A 25 10.77 -3.12 -4.46
CA LEU A 25 10.69 -3.46 -3.04
C LEU A 25 10.54 -4.96 -2.78
N GLY A 26 10.11 -5.72 -3.79
CA GLY A 26 9.88 -7.15 -3.64
C GLY A 26 11.17 -7.99 -3.54
N PRO A 27 11.03 -9.31 -3.47
CA PRO A 27 9.77 -10.04 -3.58
C PRO A 27 8.92 -10.00 -2.31
N PHE A 28 7.59 -10.04 -2.50
CA PHE A 28 6.63 -10.19 -1.42
C PHE A 28 5.95 -11.55 -1.52
N GLU A 29 5.59 -12.14 -0.37
CA GLU A 29 4.89 -13.41 -0.34
C GLU A 29 3.38 -13.24 -0.51
N LEU A 30 2.81 -12.17 0.06
CA LEU A 30 1.36 -12.00 0.09
C LEU A 30 0.95 -10.58 -0.25
N ASP A 31 -0.04 -10.44 -1.13
CA ASP A 31 -0.81 -9.23 -1.35
C ASP A 31 -2.26 -9.50 -0.94
N PRO A 32 -2.69 -9.07 0.26
CA PRO A 32 -4.02 -9.39 0.76
C PRO A 32 -5.13 -8.51 0.21
N CYS A 33 -4.81 -7.50 -0.59
CA CYS A 33 -5.77 -6.54 -1.13
C CYS A 33 -5.57 -6.38 -2.63
N SER A 34 -5.60 -7.51 -3.34
CA SER A 34 -5.36 -7.59 -4.77
C SER A 34 -6.68 -7.55 -5.55
N PRO A 35 -6.70 -7.10 -6.82
CA PRO A 35 -7.86 -7.28 -7.69
C PRO A 35 -8.07 -8.73 -8.11
N GLY A 36 -7.28 -9.67 -7.64
CA GLY A 36 -7.40 -11.09 -7.95
C GLY A 36 -6.88 -11.43 -9.34
N ASP A 37 -7.59 -12.31 -10.03
CA ASP A 37 -7.16 -12.80 -11.35
C ASP A 37 -7.19 -11.73 -12.45
N ARG A 38 -7.84 -10.60 -12.20
CA ARG A 38 -7.91 -9.49 -13.15
C ARG A 38 -6.67 -8.61 -13.15
N ARG A 39 -5.71 -8.87 -12.27
CA ARG A 39 -4.49 -8.05 -12.18
C ARG A 39 -3.62 -8.19 -13.42
N PRO A 40 -3.08 -7.10 -13.96
CA PRO A 40 -2.23 -7.17 -15.15
C PRO A 40 -0.79 -7.61 -14.84
N TRP A 41 -0.37 -7.57 -13.56
CA TRP A 41 0.93 -8.06 -13.10
C TRP A 41 0.83 -8.52 -11.66
N ASP A 42 1.80 -9.32 -11.25
CA ASP A 42 1.88 -9.82 -9.88
C ASP A 42 2.60 -8.81 -8.99
N THR A 43 2.05 -8.61 -7.78
CA THR A 43 2.69 -7.81 -6.73
C THR A 43 3.33 -8.69 -5.66
N ALA A 44 2.92 -9.95 -5.59
CA ALA A 44 3.38 -10.92 -4.61
C ALA A 44 3.28 -12.33 -5.19
N THR A 45 3.75 -13.33 -4.45
CA THR A 45 3.59 -14.74 -4.83
C THR A 45 2.13 -15.19 -4.69
N TYR A 46 1.47 -14.77 -3.61
CA TYR A 46 0.07 -15.11 -3.33
C TYR A 46 -0.77 -13.83 -3.24
N HIS A 47 -1.99 -13.91 -3.76
CA HIS A 47 -2.90 -12.78 -3.82
C HIS A 47 -4.25 -13.16 -3.21
N LEU A 48 -4.75 -12.32 -2.31
CA LEU A 48 -6.13 -12.40 -1.82
C LEU A 48 -6.93 -11.27 -2.46
N SER A 49 -8.15 -11.57 -2.85
CA SER A 49 -9.11 -10.59 -3.40
C SER A 49 -10.26 -10.39 -2.43
N VAL A 50 -11.23 -9.56 -2.82
CA VAL A 50 -12.44 -9.35 -2.02
C VAL A 50 -13.18 -10.65 -1.72
N GLU A 51 -13.10 -11.63 -2.61
CA GLU A 51 -13.73 -12.93 -2.44
C GLU A 51 -13.10 -13.75 -1.29
N ASN A 52 -11.84 -13.49 -0.98
CA ASN A 52 -11.12 -14.19 0.07
C ASN A 52 -11.20 -13.49 1.42
N ASP A 53 -11.79 -12.29 1.48
CA ASP A 53 -11.86 -11.47 2.69
C ASP A 53 -10.48 -11.31 3.34
N GLY A 54 -9.58 -10.63 2.63
CA GLY A 54 -8.18 -10.48 3.03
C GLY A 54 -8.00 -9.91 4.43
N LEU A 55 -8.91 -9.04 4.87
CA LEU A 55 -8.84 -8.44 6.20
C LEU A 55 -9.02 -9.48 7.32
N ASN A 56 -9.78 -10.53 7.09
CA ASN A 56 -10.05 -11.58 8.06
C ASN A 56 -9.26 -12.88 7.79
N ALA A 57 -8.57 -12.95 6.65
CA ALA A 57 -7.75 -14.11 6.32
C ALA A 57 -6.41 -14.09 7.10
N PRO A 58 -5.77 -15.24 7.30
CA PRO A 58 -4.41 -15.27 7.87
C PRO A 58 -3.41 -14.63 6.92
N TRP A 59 -2.48 -13.84 7.44
CA TRP A 59 -1.37 -13.28 6.67
C TRP A 59 -0.08 -14.03 6.99
N PHE A 60 0.80 -14.12 6.01
CA PHE A 60 2.07 -14.83 6.13
C PHE A 60 3.15 -14.15 5.30
N GLY A 61 4.38 -14.32 5.75
CA GLY A 61 5.55 -13.82 5.04
C GLY A 61 5.60 -12.30 4.98
N ARG A 62 6.27 -11.82 3.95
CA ARG A 62 6.45 -10.40 3.72
C ARG A 62 5.28 -9.89 2.88
N VAL A 63 4.55 -8.93 3.42
CA VAL A 63 3.26 -8.47 2.87
C VAL A 63 3.41 -7.16 2.12
N TRP A 64 2.83 -7.11 0.94
CA TRP A 64 2.55 -5.87 0.22
C TRP A 64 1.08 -5.51 0.41
N CYS A 65 0.81 -4.30 0.88
CA CYS A 65 -0.56 -3.86 1.13
C CYS A 65 -0.84 -2.50 0.50
N ASN A 66 -1.68 -2.49 -0.52
CA ASN A 66 -2.26 -1.27 -1.08
C ASN A 66 -3.75 -1.30 -0.75
N PRO A 67 -4.15 -0.84 0.47
CA PRO A 67 -5.51 -1.04 0.96
C PRO A 67 -6.50 -0.12 0.26
N PRO A 68 -7.81 -0.44 0.35
CA PRO A 68 -8.83 0.50 -0.11
C PRO A 68 -8.66 1.84 0.60
N TYR A 69 -8.77 2.93 -0.15
CA TYR A 69 -8.71 4.26 0.44
C TYR A 69 -10.05 4.60 1.07
N GLY A 70 -10.01 5.31 2.21
CA GLY A 70 -11.19 5.70 2.95
C GLY A 70 -11.21 5.13 4.36
N ARG A 71 -12.41 4.79 4.86
CA ARG A 71 -12.60 4.35 6.25
C ARG A 71 -11.89 3.05 6.59
N GLU A 72 -11.73 2.16 5.61
CA GLU A 72 -11.16 0.83 5.83
C GLU A 72 -9.64 0.83 5.88
N THR A 73 -8.98 1.86 5.35
CA THR A 73 -7.53 1.91 5.20
C THR A 73 -6.80 1.50 6.48
N PHE A 74 -7.18 2.09 7.61
CA PHE A 74 -6.44 1.88 8.86
C PHE A 74 -6.76 0.56 9.55
N LYS A 75 -7.83 -0.12 9.18
CA LYS A 75 -8.06 -1.52 9.61
C LYS A 75 -7.02 -2.44 8.98
N TRP A 76 -6.69 -2.21 7.71
CA TRP A 76 -5.64 -2.95 7.01
C TRP A 76 -4.28 -2.67 7.62
N LEU A 77 -4.00 -1.42 7.96
CA LEU A 77 -2.74 -1.06 8.60
C LEU A 77 -2.61 -1.62 10.02
N ASP A 78 -3.71 -1.67 10.77
CA ASP A 78 -3.72 -2.33 12.08
C ASP A 78 -3.31 -3.79 11.95
N LYS A 79 -3.87 -4.50 10.97
CA LYS A 79 -3.52 -5.88 10.72
C LYS A 79 -2.06 -6.02 10.28
N LEU A 80 -1.59 -5.14 9.41
CA LEU A 80 -0.20 -5.16 8.95
C LEU A 80 0.76 -4.87 10.11
N ALA A 81 0.45 -3.92 10.96
CA ALA A 81 1.26 -3.59 12.13
C ALA A 81 1.34 -4.77 13.10
N SER A 82 0.23 -5.46 13.32
CA SER A 82 0.18 -6.66 14.17
C SER A 82 0.95 -7.83 13.54
N HIS A 83 0.89 -7.97 12.23
CA HIS A 83 1.69 -8.95 11.49
C HIS A 83 3.19 -8.63 11.58
N GLY A 84 3.55 -7.36 11.50
CA GLY A 84 4.90 -6.89 11.78
C GLY A 84 5.91 -7.06 10.64
N ASN A 85 5.47 -7.44 9.44
CA ASN A 85 6.39 -7.67 8.32
C ASN A 85 5.74 -7.31 6.99
N GLY A 86 6.00 -6.11 6.52
CA GLY A 86 5.48 -5.68 5.23
C GLY A 86 5.59 -4.19 4.99
N ILE A 87 5.10 -3.78 3.83
CA ILE A 87 5.07 -2.39 3.40
C ILE A 87 3.67 -2.07 2.88
N ALA A 88 3.13 -0.94 3.29
CA ALA A 88 1.87 -0.41 2.80
C ALA A 88 2.08 0.85 1.97
N LEU A 89 1.26 1.02 0.94
CA LEU A 89 1.16 2.25 0.16
C LEU A 89 -0.15 2.93 0.51
N ILE A 90 -0.08 4.12 1.09
CA ILE A 90 -1.25 4.88 1.53
C ILE A 90 -1.08 6.37 1.22
N PHE A 91 -2.18 7.11 1.30
CA PHE A 91 -2.10 8.57 1.30
C PHE A 91 -1.49 9.07 2.61
N ALA A 92 -0.66 10.10 2.49
CA ALA A 92 0.05 10.70 3.64
C ALA A 92 -0.86 11.68 4.39
N ARG A 93 -1.96 11.19 4.95
CA ARG A 93 -2.90 11.99 5.75
C ARG A 93 -2.46 11.97 7.22
N THR A 94 -1.37 12.64 7.48
CA THR A 94 -0.56 12.54 8.69
C THR A 94 -1.24 13.03 9.96
N GLU A 95 -2.31 13.85 9.82
CA GLU A 95 -3.03 14.41 10.97
C GLU A 95 -4.16 13.50 11.47
N THR A 96 -4.55 12.48 10.71
CA THR A 96 -5.68 11.65 11.09
C THR A 96 -5.38 10.74 12.28
N LYS A 97 -6.41 10.39 13.05
CA LYS A 97 -6.27 9.47 14.19
C LYS A 97 -5.71 8.12 13.77
N GLY A 98 -6.19 7.60 12.63
CA GLY A 98 -5.72 6.31 12.11
C GLY A 98 -4.24 6.35 11.77
N PHE A 99 -3.77 7.42 11.13
CA PHE A 99 -2.35 7.58 10.81
C PHE A 99 -1.52 7.64 12.10
N HIS A 100 -1.96 8.38 13.10
CA HIS A 100 -1.25 8.43 14.38
C HIS A 100 -1.16 7.07 15.05
N ARG A 101 -2.28 6.34 15.13
CA ARG A 101 -2.33 5.04 15.82
C ARG A 101 -1.59 3.94 15.08
N GLN A 102 -1.71 3.88 13.77
CA GLN A 102 -1.19 2.74 13.02
C GLN A 102 0.15 3.01 12.37
N VAL A 103 0.50 4.26 12.12
CA VAL A 103 1.75 4.62 11.45
C VAL A 103 2.73 5.23 12.43
N TRP A 104 2.45 6.44 12.95
CA TRP A 104 3.39 7.11 13.85
C TRP A 104 3.75 6.25 15.07
N ASP A 105 2.77 5.59 15.68
CA ASP A 105 2.98 4.83 16.91
C ASP A 105 3.55 3.43 16.69
N ARG A 106 3.42 2.85 15.50
CA ARG A 106 3.70 1.42 15.30
C ARG A 106 4.68 1.10 14.17
N ALA A 107 4.79 1.95 13.15
CA ALA A 107 5.65 1.66 12.00
C ALA A 107 7.13 1.81 12.35
N HIS A 108 7.97 1.12 11.59
CA HIS A 108 9.43 1.26 11.70
C HIS A 108 9.94 2.48 10.94
N SER A 109 9.33 2.78 9.79
CA SER A 109 9.72 3.93 8.97
C SER A 109 8.63 4.31 7.99
N ILE A 110 8.74 5.51 7.46
CA ILE A 110 7.87 6.02 6.40
C ILE A 110 8.75 6.64 5.33
N LEU A 111 8.48 6.31 4.06
CA LEU A 111 9.05 7.01 2.92
C LEU A 111 7.97 7.89 2.31
N PHE A 112 8.12 9.20 2.46
CA PHE A 112 7.23 10.18 1.83
C PHE A 112 7.71 10.39 0.40
N LEU A 113 6.87 10.00 -0.57
CA LEU A 113 7.24 10.08 -1.98
C LEU A 113 7.19 11.51 -2.48
N GLU A 114 8.19 11.89 -3.27
CA GLU A 114 8.20 13.17 -3.96
C GLU A 114 7.23 13.11 -5.14
N GLY A 115 6.39 14.14 -5.27
CA GLY A 115 5.37 14.19 -6.29
C GLY A 115 4.19 13.25 -5.99
N ARG A 116 3.23 13.23 -6.89
CA ARG A 116 2.04 12.40 -6.77
C ARG A 116 2.12 11.22 -7.71
N LEU A 117 1.64 10.06 -7.24
CA LEU A 117 1.63 8.85 -8.04
C LEU A 117 0.54 8.87 -9.10
N ALA A 118 0.85 8.34 -10.28
CA ALA A 118 -0.15 7.95 -11.26
C ALA A 118 -0.41 6.46 -11.07
N PHE A 119 -1.56 6.12 -10.50
CA PHE A 119 -1.97 4.73 -10.33
C PHE A 119 -2.40 4.14 -11.66
N HIS A 120 -2.38 2.82 -11.76
CA HIS A 120 -2.82 2.09 -12.95
C HIS A 120 -4.22 1.52 -12.75
N ARG A 121 -4.95 1.36 -13.85
CA ARG A 121 -6.23 0.67 -13.86
C ARG A 121 -6.03 -0.84 -13.99
N VAL A 122 -7.08 -1.60 -13.74
CA VAL A 122 -7.03 -3.07 -13.81
C VAL A 122 -6.61 -3.56 -15.20
N ASP A 123 -6.89 -2.80 -16.25
CA ASP A 123 -6.43 -3.12 -17.61
C ASP A 123 -4.95 -2.79 -17.87
N GLY A 124 -4.24 -2.27 -16.89
CA GLY A 124 -2.82 -1.91 -17.00
C GLY A 124 -2.55 -0.51 -17.54
N THR A 125 -3.59 0.23 -17.97
CA THR A 125 -3.40 1.60 -18.44
C THR A 125 -3.19 2.56 -17.27
N SER A 126 -2.46 3.66 -17.53
CA SER A 126 -2.27 4.71 -16.51
C SER A 126 -3.58 5.43 -16.22
N GLY A 127 -3.85 5.59 -14.92
CA GLY A 127 -4.95 6.41 -14.44
C GLY A 127 -4.53 7.86 -14.26
N ASP A 128 -5.44 8.63 -13.67
CA ASP A 128 -5.14 10.00 -13.30
C ASP A 128 -4.14 10.05 -12.14
N VAL A 129 -3.47 11.19 -12.01
CA VAL A 129 -2.57 11.45 -10.87
C VAL A 129 -3.41 11.50 -9.58
N ALA A 130 -2.89 10.91 -8.51
CA ALA A 130 -3.54 10.92 -7.21
C ALA A 130 -3.80 12.34 -6.72
N ASN A 131 -4.92 12.54 -6.04
CA ASN A 131 -5.30 13.84 -5.50
C ASN A 131 -4.66 14.17 -4.15
N ALA A 132 -3.83 13.28 -3.63
CA ALA A 132 -3.11 13.46 -2.37
C ALA A 132 -1.71 12.86 -2.48
N PRO A 133 -0.76 13.34 -1.65
CA PRO A 133 0.57 12.73 -1.61
C PRO A 133 0.49 11.32 -1.05
N SER A 134 1.40 10.46 -1.50
CA SER A 134 1.50 9.08 -1.06
C SER A 134 2.74 8.84 -0.21
N CYS A 135 2.65 7.86 0.67
CA CYS A 135 3.81 7.38 1.41
C CYS A 135 3.81 5.85 1.48
N LEU A 136 5.02 5.33 1.68
CA LEU A 136 5.25 3.91 1.91
C LEU A 136 5.58 3.71 3.38
N VAL A 137 4.83 2.83 4.03
CA VAL A 137 4.95 2.61 5.47
C VAL A 137 5.53 1.22 5.70
N ALA A 138 6.68 1.14 6.36
CA ALA A 138 7.36 -0.13 6.64
C ALA A 138 7.10 -0.59 8.07
N TYR A 139 6.75 -1.87 8.17
CA TYR A 139 6.67 -2.60 9.44
C TYR A 139 7.71 -3.71 9.39
N GLY A 140 8.63 -3.71 10.35
CA GLY A 140 9.77 -4.59 10.36
C GLY A 140 11.04 -3.93 9.81
N SER A 141 12.18 -4.18 10.45
CA SER A 141 13.44 -3.51 10.11
C SER A 141 13.94 -3.83 8.69
N LEU A 142 13.71 -5.05 8.23
CA LEU A 142 14.07 -5.44 6.86
C LEU A 142 13.34 -4.57 5.84
N ASN A 143 12.07 -4.25 6.09
CA ASN A 143 11.29 -3.42 5.20
C ASN A 143 11.78 -1.97 5.17
N THR A 144 12.27 -1.46 6.30
CA THR A 144 12.95 -0.16 6.34
C THR A 144 14.20 -0.18 5.46
N GLU A 145 15.00 -1.24 5.53
CA GLU A 145 16.20 -1.34 4.68
C GLU A 145 15.84 -1.41 3.20
N ARG A 146 14.75 -2.09 2.85
CA ARG A 146 14.27 -2.11 1.47
C ARG A 146 13.87 -0.73 0.97
N LEU A 147 13.19 0.06 1.80
CA LEU A 147 12.86 1.44 1.46
C LEU A 147 14.11 2.29 1.30
N ARG A 148 15.08 2.13 2.22
CA ARG A 148 16.34 2.90 2.17
C ARG A 148 17.11 2.61 0.89
N ALA A 149 17.14 1.35 0.46
CA ALA A 149 17.88 0.92 -0.73
C ALA A 149 17.11 1.13 -2.04
N SER A 150 15.85 1.56 -1.98
CA SER A 150 14.98 1.61 -3.15
C SER A 150 15.40 2.61 -4.22
N GLY A 151 16.04 3.71 -3.81
CA GLY A 151 16.35 4.81 -4.71
C GLY A 151 15.14 5.67 -5.08
N PHE A 152 13.99 5.46 -4.48
CA PHE A 152 12.80 6.26 -4.77
C PHE A 152 12.99 7.71 -4.33
N ALA A 153 12.58 8.64 -5.20
CA ALA A 153 12.61 10.06 -4.86
C ALA A 153 11.64 10.34 -3.70
N GLY A 154 12.16 10.92 -2.62
CA GLY A 154 11.37 11.21 -1.45
C GLY A 154 12.21 11.31 -0.19
N LYS A 155 11.54 11.25 0.94
CA LYS A 155 12.18 11.40 2.25
C LYS A 155 11.83 10.23 3.15
N LEU A 156 12.85 9.50 3.59
CA LEU A 156 12.71 8.41 4.54
C LEU A 156 12.82 8.95 5.97
N VAL A 157 11.83 8.62 6.79
CA VAL A 157 11.79 8.98 8.21
C VAL A 157 11.80 7.70 9.03
N SER A 158 12.86 7.49 9.80
CA SER A 158 12.95 6.36 10.72
C SER A 158 12.18 6.67 12.00
N LEU A 159 11.39 5.69 12.46
CA LEU A 159 10.59 5.81 13.70
C LEU A 159 11.10 4.87 14.80
N LYS A 160 11.86 3.86 14.42
CA LYS A 160 12.47 2.89 15.35
C LYS A 160 13.91 2.59 14.97
#